data_da5e89e10882fa592503ecf2965c4196
#
_entry.id   da5e89e10882fa592503ecf2965c4196
#
_cell.length_a   1.000
_cell.length_b   1.000
_cell.length_c   1.000
_cell.angle_alpha   90.00
_cell.angle_beta   90.00
_cell.angle_gamma   90.00
#
_symmetry.space_group_name_H-M   'P 1'
#
loop_
_entity.id
_entity.type
_entity.pdbx_description
1 polymer ?
#
loop_
_entity_poly.entity_id
_entity_poly.type
_entity_poly.pdbx_seq_one_letter_code
_entity_poly.pdbx_strand_id
1 'polypeptide(L)'
;MANVSPLNFDRFDRQIRFLGKRAQKLISTTKVLMLGTGGGNSQVSIQLACMGIGELFLVDPDRWAETDRNRVFIPREFVGKRKVSTLKKLIEEYFPDVRVDGIVTKAEYLPDEIYKEADIIVVGTDTISSRIYANRKAIIYRKPALFPYASIYSEKGKLRQFFGVLQVYIPGKTPCFECWKNFDKYRLLAESLDPKRREEFRQRYNLGDELNIPVEASVSALNYIIAGAAVWEILKIITSIDKPIPLQAYNGISRSGRLMERINLKKDPNCPACSLARRLKSNSSLPSREDLIKLGEKR
;
A
#
# COMPACT_ATOMS: atom_id res chain seq x y z
N MET A 1 -1.86 23.34 -17.00
CA MET A 1 -0.57 22.83 -16.51
C MET A 1 -0.24 23.63 -15.27
N ALA A 2 -0.25 22.99 -14.08
CA ALA A 2 0.15 23.68 -12.86
C ALA A 2 1.63 24.01 -12.98
N ASN A 3 1.99 25.29 -12.77
CA ASN A 3 3.38 25.74 -12.70
C ASN A 3 4.01 25.08 -11.44
N VAL A 4 4.71 23.96 -11.63
CA VAL A 4 5.54 23.41 -10.57
C VAL A 4 6.74 24.32 -10.43
N SER A 5 6.95 24.87 -9.23
CA SER A 5 8.10 25.72 -8.94
C SER A 5 9.40 24.97 -9.22
N PRO A 6 10.46 25.64 -9.70
CA PRO A 6 11.73 24.97 -9.95
C PRO A 6 12.26 24.35 -8.65
N LEU A 7 12.88 23.17 -8.77
CA LEU A 7 13.36 22.37 -7.64
C LEU A 7 14.34 23.20 -6.79
N ASN A 8 13.91 23.58 -5.59
CA ASN A 8 14.76 24.26 -4.62
C ASN A 8 15.68 23.27 -3.91
N PHE A 9 16.94 23.18 -4.32
CA PHE A 9 17.91 22.27 -3.73
C PHE A 9 18.25 22.58 -2.27
N ASP A 10 18.06 23.81 -1.81
CA ASP A 10 18.36 24.20 -0.41
C ASP A 10 17.46 23.46 0.57
N ARG A 11 16.17 23.25 0.22
CA ARG A 11 15.25 22.44 1.00
C ARG A 11 15.75 21.01 1.20
N PHE A 12 16.49 20.46 0.25
CA PHE A 12 16.96 19.09 0.24
C PHE A 12 18.44 18.94 0.59
N ASP A 13 19.12 20.01 1.06
CA ASP A 13 20.57 19.99 1.33
C ASP A 13 20.97 18.78 2.18
N ARG A 14 20.26 18.52 3.29
CA ARG A 14 20.60 17.42 4.20
C ARG A 14 20.48 16.04 3.57
N GLN A 15 19.47 15.81 2.74
CA GLN A 15 19.33 14.51 2.07
C GLN A 15 20.26 14.38 0.85
N ILE A 16 20.59 15.48 0.18
CA ILE A 16 21.54 15.50 -0.92
C ILE A 16 22.96 15.13 -0.43
N ARG A 17 23.32 15.46 0.80
CA ARG A 17 24.63 15.12 1.39
C ARG A 17 24.90 13.61 1.41
N PHE A 18 23.88 12.77 1.52
CA PHE A 18 24.06 11.32 1.48
C PHE A 18 23.52 10.66 0.19
N LEU A 19 22.50 11.22 -0.45
CA LEU A 19 21.93 10.69 -1.69
C LEU A 19 22.62 11.21 -2.95
N GLY A 20 23.11 12.45 -2.90
CA GLY A 20 23.64 13.19 -4.05
C GLY A 20 22.55 13.88 -4.89
N LYS A 21 22.94 14.90 -5.64
CA LYS A 21 22.04 15.71 -6.49
C LYS A 21 21.34 14.89 -7.57
N ARG A 22 22.02 13.86 -8.12
CA ARG A 22 21.42 12.96 -9.14
C ARG A 22 20.23 12.19 -8.57
N ALA A 23 20.37 11.64 -7.36
CA ALA A 23 19.28 10.91 -6.71
C ALA A 23 18.12 11.85 -6.40
N GLN A 24 18.38 13.10 -5.95
CA GLN A 24 17.33 14.08 -5.73
C GLN A 24 16.53 14.38 -7.00
N LYS A 25 17.20 14.51 -8.14
CA LYS A 25 16.53 14.68 -9.44
C LYS A 25 15.65 13.47 -9.81
N LEU A 26 16.10 12.24 -9.53
CA LEU A 26 15.27 11.05 -9.74
C LEU A 26 14.03 11.06 -8.85
N ILE A 27 14.18 11.41 -7.57
CA ILE A 27 13.05 11.53 -6.65
C ILE A 27 12.04 12.55 -7.16
N SER A 28 12.50 13.75 -7.58
CA SER A 28 11.63 14.84 -8.04
C SER A 28 10.92 14.59 -9.38
N THR A 29 11.25 13.51 -10.07
CA THR A 29 10.55 13.11 -11.31
C THR A 29 9.73 11.84 -11.14
N THR A 30 9.84 11.15 -10.01
CA THR A 30 9.15 9.88 -9.75
C THR A 30 7.68 10.12 -9.41
N LYS A 31 6.80 9.27 -9.96
CA LYS A 31 5.36 9.28 -9.75
C LYS A 31 4.94 8.07 -8.92
N VAL A 32 4.27 8.30 -7.82
CA VAL A 32 3.84 7.22 -6.90
C VAL A 32 2.33 7.16 -6.80
N LEU A 33 1.77 5.98 -7.09
CA LEU A 33 0.36 5.68 -6.91
C LEU A 33 0.12 5.15 -5.49
N MET A 34 -0.71 5.86 -4.73
CA MET A 34 -1.09 5.53 -3.36
C MET A 34 -2.50 4.96 -3.35
N LEU A 35 -2.65 3.65 -3.26
CA LEU A 35 -3.96 2.97 -3.16
C LEU A 35 -4.34 2.83 -1.68
N GLY A 36 -5.40 3.54 -1.27
CA GLY A 36 -5.76 3.79 0.12
C GLY A 36 -4.91 4.92 0.71
N THR A 37 -5.54 5.87 1.40
CA THR A 37 -4.89 7.00 2.10
C THR A 37 -5.18 7.00 3.60
N GLY A 38 -5.38 5.80 4.17
CA GLY A 38 -5.59 5.59 5.60
C GLY A 38 -4.32 5.78 6.44
N GLY A 39 -4.31 5.18 7.65
CA GLY A 39 -3.29 5.39 8.67
C GLY A 39 -1.84 5.32 8.22
N GLY A 40 -1.46 4.25 7.51
CA GLY A 40 -0.08 4.06 7.03
C GLY A 40 0.24 4.91 5.80
N ASN A 41 -0.58 4.82 4.75
CA ASN A 41 -0.28 5.44 3.46
C ASN A 41 -0.34 6.99 3.48
N SER A 42 -1.16 7.61 4.34
CA SER A 42 -1.10 9.07 4.53
C SER A 42 0.28 9.49 5.03
N GLN A 43 0.89 8.70 5.91
CA GLN A 43 2.24 8.96 6.42
C GLN A 43 3.32 8.73 5.37
N VAL A 44 3.16 7.69 4.54
CA VAL A 44 4.05 7.48 3.36
C VAL A 44 3.97 8.67 2.43
N SER A 45 2.76 9.17 2.12
CA SER A 45 2.55 10.32 1.23
C SER A 45 3.20 11.59 1.75
N ILE A 46 3.02 11.90 3.05
CA ILE A 46 3.64 13.08 3.69
C ILE A 46 5.17 12.96 3.69
N GLN A 47 5.72 11.80 4.04
CA GLN A 47 7.17 11.59 4.05
C GLN A 47 7.77 11.71 2.64
N LEU A 48 7.11 11.15 1.61
CA LEU A 48 7.54 11.31 0.23
C LEU A 48 7.48 12.78 -0.22
N ALA A 49 6.44 13.51 0.18
CA ALA A 49 6.33 14.95 -0.08
C ALA A 49 7.44 15.74 0.61
N CYS A 50 7.78 15.42 1.87
CA CYS A 50 8.95 16.02 2.56
C CYS A 50 10.24 15.80 1.77
N MET A 51 10.38 14.68 1.09
CA MET A 51 11.57 14.33 0.31
C MET A 51 11.56 14.87 -1.12
N GLY A 52 10.49 15.57 -1.53
CA GLY A 52 10.36 16.18 -2.84
C GLY A 52 10.09 15.19 -3.95
N ILE A 53 9.19 14.21 -3.69
CA ILE A 53 8.68 13.32 -4.76
C ILE A 53 8.00 14.13 -5.85
N GLY A 54 8.11 13.72 -7.11
CA GLY A 54 7.58 14.48 -8.24
C GLY A 54 6.06 14.55 -8.26
N GLU A 55 5.40 13.38 -8.08
CA GLU A 55 3.94 13.31 -8.19
C GLU A 55 3.35 12.19 -7.31
N LEU A 56 2.21 12.48 -6.70
CA LEU A 56 1.41 11.53 -5.94
C LEU A 56 0.01 11.40 -6.52
N PHE A 57 -0.39 10.20 -6.93
CA PHE A 57 -1.78 9.85 -7.21
C PHE A 57 -2.41 9.27 -5.95
N LEU A 58 -3.27 10.02 -5.28
CA LEU A 58 -3.94 9.60 -4.04
C LEU A 58 -5.31 8.99 -4.38
N VAL A 59 -5.53 7.73 -4.07
CA VAL A 59 -6.77 7.00 -4.39
C VAL A 59 -7.40 6.44 -3.14
N ASP A 60 -8.59 6.92 -2.79
CA ASP A 60 -9.35 6.47 -1.62
C ASP A 60 -10.82 6.88 -1.75
N PRO A 61 -11.81 6.01 -1.52
CA PRO A 61 -13.22 6.37 -1.58
C PRO A 61 -13.73 7.05 -0.31
N ASP A 62 -12.98 7.00 0.80
CA ASP A 62 -13.49 7.27 2.14
C ASP A 62 -13.42 8.73 2.56
N ARG A 63 -14.07 8.96 3.70
CA ARG A 63 -13.99 10.20 4.49
C ARG A 63 -13.25 9.93 5.79
N TRP A 64 -12.61 10.96 6.34
CA TRP A 64 -12.03 10.87 7.67
C TRP A 64 -13.10 10.71 8.73
N ALA A 65 -12.87 9.79 9.66
CA ALA A 65 -13.66 9.62 10.88
C ALA A 65 -12.90 10.20 12.09
N GLU A 66 -13.60 10.53 13.18
CA GLU A 66 -12.95 10.93 14.43
C GLU A 66 -12.00 9.83 14.94
N THR A 67 -12.36 8.55 14.72
CA THR A 67 -11.55 7.38 15.06
C THR A 67 -10.26 7.25 14.26
N ASP A 68 -10.07 8.02 13.19
CA ASP A 68 -8.81 8.03 12.46
C ASP A 68 -7.73 8.88 13.15
N ARG A 69 -8.14 9.87 13.99
CA ARG A 69 -7.24 10.85 14.61
C ARG A 69 -6.26 10.26 15.63
N ASN A 70 -6.51 9.05 16.14
CA ASN A 70 -5.56 8.35 17.00
C ASN A 70 -4.38 7.73 16.25
N ARG A 71 -4.48 7.63 14.91
CA ARG A 71 -3.51 6.90 14.07
C ARG A 71 -2.98 7.70 12.88
N VAL A 72 -3.56 8.88 12.63
CA VAL A 72 -3.13 9.81 11.58
C VAL A 72 -3.09 11.22 12.14
N PHE A 73 -2.05 11.96 11.81
CA PHE A 73 -2.01 13.39 12.13
C PHE A 73 -2.84 14.14 11.08
N ILE A 74 -4.08 14.48 11.45
CA ILE A 74 -5.00 15.27 10.64
C ILE A 74 -5.65 16.36 11.49
N PRO A 75 -5.86 17.58 10.95
CA PRO A 75 -6.65 18.62 11.59
C PRO A 75 -8.08 18.15 11.90
N ARG A 76 -8.66 18.63 12.99
CA ARG A 76 -10.02 18.26 13.41
C ARG A 76 -11.08 18.61 12.36
N GLU A 77 -10.90 19.72 11.66
CA GLU A 77 -11.79 20.19 10.60
C GLU A 77 -11.78 19.31 9.34
N PHE A 78 -10.90 18.30 9.27
CA PHE A 78 -10.89 17.29 8.18
C PHE A 78 -11.87 16.15 8.43
N VAL A 79 -12.30 15.94 9.66
CA VAL A 79 -13.31 14.91 9.97
C VAL A 79 -14.58 15.13 9.15
N GLY A 80 -15.09 14.06 8.52
CA GLY A 80 -16.21 14.07 7.58
C GLY A 80 -15.85 14.46 6.14
N LYS A 81 -14.65 15.01 5.88
CA LYS A 81 -14.20 15.37 4.53
C LYS A 81 -13.53 14.17 3.83
N ARG A 82 -13.48 14.20 2.49
CA ARG A 82 -12.81 13.17 1.68
C ARG A 82 -11.32 13.08 2.01
N LYS A 83 -10.81 11.86 2.27
CA LYS A 83 -9.41 11.61 2.63
C LYS A 83 -8.46 12.18 1.58
N VAL A 84 -8.68 11.84 0.31
CA VAL A 84 -7.82 12.29 -0.81
C VAL A 84 -7.81 13.81 -0.97
N SER A 85 -8.97 14.48 -0.86
CA SER A 85 -9.05 15.93 -1.10
C SER A 85 -8.33 16.73 -0.02
N THR A 86 -8.44 16.29 1.24
CA THR A 86 -7.81 16.98 2.37
C THR A 86 -6.31 16.70 2.45
N LEU A 87 -5.88 15.44 2.16
CA LEU A 87 -4.46 15.10 2.11
C LEU A 87 -3.76 15.83 0.93
N LYS A 88 -4.43 15.91 -0.23
CA LYS A 88 -3.97 16.72 -1.35
C LYS A 88 -3.76 18.16 -0.92
N LYS A 89 -4.79 18.80 -0.33
CA LYS A 89 -4.71 20.18 0.14
C LYS A 89 -3.54 20.38 1.11
N LEU A 90 -3.37 19.49 2.09
CA LEU A 90 -2.29 19.53 3.06
C LEU A 90 -0.92 19.46 2.37
N ILE A 91 -0.73 18.54 1.44
CA ILE A 91 0.55 18.38 0.74
C ILE A 91 0.84 19.60 -0.14
N GLU A 92 -0.12 20.09 -0.92
CA GLU A 92 0.07 21.25 -1.80
C GLU A 92 0.36 22.54 -1.01
N GLU A 93 -0.22 22.69 0.19
CA GLU A 93 0.03 23.85 1.06
C GLU A 93 1.46 23.87 1.62
N TYR A 94 1.98 22.71 2.08
CA TYR A 94 3.28 22.65 2.72
C TYR A 94 4.43 22.24 1.78
N PHE A 95 4.12 21.62 0.65
CA PHE A 95 5.09 21.09 -0.32
C PHE A 95 4.67 21.44 -1.75
N PRO A 96 4.68 22.73 -2.12
CA PRO A 96 4.15 23.22 -3.42
C PRO A 96 4.95 22.73 -4.65
N ASP A 97 6.10 22.14 -4.45
CA ASP A 97 6.92 21.49 -5.46
C ASP A 97 6.49 20.04 -5.76
N VAL A 98 5.51 19.49 -5.03
CA VAL A 98 4.98 18.14 -5.22
C VAL A 98 3.63 18.21 -5.91
N ARG A 99 3.51 17.57 -7.07
CA ARG A 99 2.20 17.47 -7.74
C ARG A 99 1.34 16.38 -7.07
N VAL A 100 0.06 16.68 -6.83
CA VAL A 100 -0.85 15.74 -6.18
C VAL A 100 -2.17 15.68 -6.94
N ASP A 101 -2.55 14.48 -7.35
CA ASP A 101 -3.87 14.19 -7.91
C ASP A 101 -4.67 13.31 -6.96
N GLY A 102 -5.85 13.82 -6.55
CA GLY A 102 -6.76 13.13 -5.63
C GLY A 102 -7.94 12.51 -6.38
N ILE A 103 -8.08 11.19 -6.33
CA ILE A 103 -9.09 10.42 -7.06
C ILE A 103 -9.98 9.68 -6.05
N VAL A 104 -11.26 10.07 -5.98
CA VAL A 104 -12.25 9.45 -5.07
C VAL A 104 -12.83 8.21 -5.72
N THR A 105 -12.14 7.08 -5.57
CA THR A 105 -12.58 5.78 -6.10
C THR A 105 -11.92 4.62 -5.36
N LYS A 106 -12.42 3.40 -5.57
CA LYS A 106 -11.74 2.18 -5.14
C LYS A 106 -10.66 1.79 -6.16
N ALA A 107 -9.64 1.05 -5.71
CA ALA A 107 -8.56 0.57 -6.57
C ALA A 107 -9.07 -0.23 -7.78
N GLU A 108 -10.15 -0.99 -7.61
CA GLU A 108 -10.76 -1.83 -8.65
C GLU A 108 -11.44 -1.03 -9.77
N TYR A 109 -11.78 0.22 -9.51
CA TYR A 109 -12.43 1.12 -10.48
C TYR A 109 -11.51 2.20 -11.04
N LEU A 110 -10.24 2.21 -10.58
CA LEU A 110 -9.25 3.17 -11.07
C LEU A 110 -8.90 2.87 -12.54
N PRO A 111 -8.88 3.89 -13.43
CA PRO A 111 -8.46 3.73 -14.82
C PRO A 111 -7.05 3.14 -14.94
N ASP A 112 -6.86 2.29 -15.93
CA ASP A 112 -5.59 1.61 -16.18
C ASP A 112 -4.44 2.55 -16.53
N GLU A 113 -4.78 3.72 -17.09
CA GLU A 113 -3.85 4.78 -17.44
C GLU A 113 -3.05 5.26 -16.22
N ILE A 114 -3.70 5.37 -15.05
CA ILE A 114 -3.04 5.78 -13.80
C ILE A 114 -2.02 4.71 -13.35
N TYR A 115 -2.37 3.42 -13.47
CA TYR A 115 -1.42 2.33 -13.20
C TYR A 115 -0.22 2.33 -14.16
N LYS A 116 -0.45 2.70 -15.42
CA LYS A 116 0.61 2.78 -16.45
C LYS A 116 1.53 3.98 -16.19
N GLU A 117 0.95 5.10 -15.80
CA GLU A 117 1.66 6.36 -15.57
C GLU A 117 2.53 6.32 -14.32
N ALA A 118 2.07 5.70 -13.24
CA ALA A 118 2.84 5.58 -12.01
C ALA A 118 4.13 4.78 -12.20
N ASP A 119 5.20 5.18 -11.54
CA ASP A 119 6.48 4.46 -11.50
C ASP A 119 6.49 3.41 -10.38
N ILE A 120 5.82 3.68 -9.26
CA ILE A 120 5.74 2.82 -8.08
C ILE A 120 4.30 2.83 -7.56
N ILE A 121 3.83 1.69 -7.04
CA ILE A 121 2.52 1.54 -6.43
C ILE A 121 2.67 1.21 -4.95
N VAL A 122 1.97 1.94 -4.06
CA VAL A 122 1.89 1.63 -2.64
C VAL A 122 0.47 1.22 -2.28
N VAL A 123 0.30 0.00 -1.78
CA VAL A 123 -1.00 -0.63 -1.56
C VAL A 123 -1.30 -0.71 -0.07
N GLY A 124 -1.97 0.29 0.46
CA GLY A 124 -2.37 0.39 1.88
C GLY A 124 -3.87 0.27 2.09
N THR A 125 -4.57 -0.41 1.18
CA THR A 125 -5.99 -0.74 1.33
C THR A 125 -6.20 -1.75 2.45
N ASP A 126 -7.38 -1.75 3.05
CA ASP A 126 -7.74 -2.58 4.20
C ASP A 126 -8.24 -3.99 3.82
N THR A 127 -8.66 -4.20 2.57
CA THR A 127 -9.16 -5.51 2.10
C THR A 127 -8.08 -6.34 1.41
N ILE A 128 -8.11 -7.65 1.62
CA ILE A 128 -7.22 -8.61 0.95
C ILE A 128 -7.53 -8.63 -0.56
N SER A 129 -8.81 -8.55 -0.93
CA SER A 129 -9.29 -8.53 -2.32
C SER A 129 -8.71 -7.36 -3.12
N SER A 130 -8.71 -6.13 -2.57
CA SER A 130 -8.12 -4.98 -3.24
C SER A 130 -6.59 -5.07 -3.35
N ARG A 131 -5.92 -5.66 -2.35
CA ARG A 131 -4.48 -5.93 -2.40
C ARG A 131 -4.12 -6.94 -3.49
N ILE A 132 -4.89 -8.02 -3.62
CA ILE A 132 -4.74 -9.00 -4.71
C ILE A 132 -4.95 -8.33 -6.07
N TYR A 133 -5.99 -7.51 -6.22
CA TYR A 133 -6.25 -6.77 -7.45
C TYR A 133 -5.08 -5.85 -7.82
N ALA A 134 -4.62 -5.03 -6.88
CA ALA A 134 -3.48 -4.14 -7.08
C ALA A 134 -2.18 -4.89 -7.40
N ASN A 135 -1.92 -6.04 -6.75
CA ASN A 135 -0.79 -6.91 -7.05
C ASN A 135 -0.81 -7.37 -8.53
N ARG A 136 -1.99 -7.76 -9.02
CA ARG A 136 -2.14 -8.20 -10.42
C ARG A 136 -1.95 -7.05 -11.40
N LYS A 137 -2.45 -5.84 -11.09
CA LYS A 137 -2.16 -4.63 -11.88
C LYS A 137 -0.66 -4.30 -11.89
N ALA A 138 0.01 -4.37 -10.74
CA ALA A 138 1.45 -4.18 -10.66
C ALA A 138 2.24 -5.18 -11.53
N ILE A 139 1.80 -6.44 -11.58
CA ILE A 139 2.37 -7.48 -12.42
C ILE A 139 2.13 -7.18 -13.92
N ILE A 140 0.90 -6.85 -14.30
CA ILE A 140 0.50 -6.55 -15.68
C ILE A 140 1.30 -5.37 -16.23
N TYR A 141 1.36 -4.28 -15.50
CA TYR A 141 2.05 -3.06 -15.92
C TYR A 141 3.54 -3.04 -15.56
N ARG A 142 4.04 -4.16 -14.98
CA ARG A 142 5.46 -4.33 -14.61
C ARG A 142 5.95 -3.20 -13.69
N LYS A 143 5.14 -2.78 -12.74
CA LYS A 143 5.47 -1.74 -11.77
C LYS A 143 5.95 -2.34 -10.45
N PRO A 144 6.99 -1.80 -9.82
CA PRO A 144 7.28 -2.08 -8.42
C PRO A 144 6.06 -1.77 -7.54
N ALA A 145 5.80 -2.61 -6.54
CA ALA A 145 4.70 -2.40 -5.63
C ALA A 145 5.08 -2.73 -4.19
N LEU A 146 4.62 -1.91 -3.25
CA LEU A 146 4.83 -2.08 -1.82
C LEU A 146 3.49 -2.34 -1.13
N PHE A 147 3.48 -3.28 -0.20
CA PHE A 147 2.29 -3.71 0.55
C PHE A 147 2.56 -3.54 2.05
N PRO A 148 2.46 -2.31 2.59
CA PRO A 148 2.53 -2.09 4.03
C PRO A 148 1.27 -2.64 4.70
N TYR A 149 1.44 -3.26 5.87
CA TYR A 149 0.37 -3.78 6.69
C TYR A 149 0.74 -3.64 8.18
N ALA A 150 -0.23 -3.30 9.00
CA ALA A 150 -0.09 -3.21 10.44
C ALA A 150 -1.27 -3.94 11.10
N SER A 151 -0.99 -4.71 12.13
CA SER A 151 -2.00 -5.47 12.88
C SER A 151 -1.71 -5.41 14.37
N ILE A 152 -2.73 -5.12 15.15
CA ILE A 152 -2.69 -5.13 16.60
C ILE A 152 -3.82 -6.02 17.09
N TYR A 153 -3.48 -6.99 17.92
CA TYR A 153 -4.46 -7.86 18.53
C TYR A 153 -4.27 -7.89 20.05
N SER A 154 -5.36 -7.74 20.77
CA SER A 154 -5.39 -7.92 22.23
C SER A 154 -6.53 -8.86 22.61
N GLU A 155 -6.28 -9.67 23.64
CA GLU A 155 -7.25 -10.60 24.19
C GLU A 155 -7.37 -10.36 25.70
N LYS A 156 -8.61 -10.13 26.18
CA LYS A 156 -8.89 -9.89 27.61
C LYS A 156 -7.98 -8.82 28.21
N GLY A 157 -7.78 -7.70 27.46
CA GLY A 157 -6.93 -6.58 27.89
C GLY A 157 -5.42 -6.84 27.83
N LYS A 158 -4.96 -8.01 27.36
CA LYS A 158 -3.54 -8.32 27.19
C LYS A 158 -3.17 -8.21 25.70
N LEU A 159 -2.15 -7.42 25.42
CA LEU A 159 -1.59 -7.31 24.08
C LEU A 159 -0.98 -8.65 23.65
N ARG A 160 -1.48 -9.23 22.56
CA ARG A 160 -1.03 -10.50 21.98
C ARG A 160 -0.22 -10.31 20.71
N GLN A 161 -0.50 -9.25 19.96
CA GLN A 161 0.18 -8.94 18.71
C GLN A 161 0.31 -7.43 18.53
N PHE A 162 1.52 -7.01 18.20
CA PHE A 162 1.85 -5.66 17.75
C PHE A 162 2.82 -5.81 16.59
N PHE A 163 2.27 -5.97 15.39
CA PHE A 163 2.99 -6.50 14.26
C PHE A 163 2.78 -5.65 13.02
N GLY A 164 3.86 -5.38 12.31
CA GLY A 164 3.83 -4.71 11.03
C GLY A 164 4.60 -5.49 9.98
N VAL A 165 4.14 -5.45 8.74
CA VAL A 165 4.78 -6.10 7.60
C VAL A 165 4.92 -5.12 6.46
N LEU A 166 6.03 -5.21 5.77
CA LEU A 166 6.24 -4.57 4.48
C LEU A 166 6.71 -5.61 3.47
N GLN A 167 5.90 -5.88 2.47
CA GLN A 167 6.31 -6.67 1.32
C GLN A 167 6.60 -5.76 0.14
N VAL A 168 7.69 -6.05 -0.57
CA VAL A 168 8.16 -5.30 -1.75
C VAL A 168 8.22 -6.21 -2.96
N TYR A 169 7.41 -5.90 -3.96
CA TYR A 169 7.41 -6.56 -5.25
C TYR A 169 8.24 -5.76 -6.26
N ILE A 170 9.26 -6.37 -6.82
CA ILE A 170 10.02 -5.85 -7.97
C ILE A 170 9.79 -6.79 -9.16
N PRO A 171 9.30 -6.29 -10.30
CA PRO A 171 8.98 -7.11 -11.47
C PRO A 171 10.13 -8.04 -11.89
N GLY A 172 9.84 -9.34 -11.92
CA GLY A 172 10.81 -10.37 -12.29
C GLY A 172 11.83 -10.74 -11.21
N LYS A 173 12.07 -9.89 -10.20
CA LYS A 173 13.15 -10.09 -9.21
C LYS A 173 12.65 -10.69 -7.89
N THR A 174 11.57 -10.15 -7.30
CA THR A 174 11.08 -10.59 -5.98
C THR A 174 9.78 -11.39 -6.09
N PRO A 175 9.39 -12.14 -5.03
CA PRO A 175 8.04 -12.71 -4.91
C PRO A 175 6.97 -11.62 -4.95
N CYS A 176 5.81 -11.89 -5.57
CA CYS A 176 4.67 -11.00 -5.54
C CYS A 176 3.84 -11.18 -4.27
N PHE A 177 2.86 -10.30 -4.03
CA PHE A 177 1.99 -10.35 -2.85
C PHE A 177 1.33 -11.73 -2.66
N GLU A 178 0.83 -12.35 -3.73
CA GLU A 178 0.17 -13.66 -3.66
C GLU A 178 1.14 -14.85 -3.49
N CYS A 179 2.46 -14.67 -3.63
CA CYS A 179 3.43 -15.69 -3.26
C CYS A 179 3.51 -15.94 -1.74
N TRP A 180 3.15 -14.94 -0.96
CA TRP A 180 3.07 -15.08 0.49
C TRP A 180 1.68 -15.58 0.88
N LYS A 181 1.42 -16.86 0.79
CA LYS A 181 0.12 -17.53 0.99
C LYS A 181 -0.54 -17.35 2.38
N ASN A 182 -0.04 -16.45 3.20
CA ASN A 182 -0.52 -16.21 4.55
C ASN A 182 -1.73 -15.25 4.58
N PHE A 183 -2.75 -15.57 3.77
CA PHE A 183 -4.02 -14.84 3.78
C PHE A 183 -5.05 -15.62 4.57
N ASP A 184 -5.86 -14.89 5.33
CA ASP A 184 -7.07 -15.43 5.91
C ASP A 184 -8.10 -15.72 4.79
N LYS A 185 -8.33 -16.99 4.53
CA LYS A 185 -9.25 -17.45 3.47
C LYS A 185 -10.71 -17.13 3.78
N TYR A 186 -11.10 -17.17 5.06
CA TYR A 186 -12.44 -16.82 5.49
C TYR A 186 -12.68 -15.32 5.35
N ARG A 187 -11.69 -14.50 5.70
CA ARG A 187 -11.75 -13.05 5.47
C ARG A 187 -11.89 -12.73 3.97
N LEU A 188 -11.10 -13.37 3.11
CA LEU A 188 -11.20 -13.16 1.66
C LEU A 188 -12.58 -13.57 1.13
N LEU A 189 -13.13 -14.69 1.60
CA LEU A 189 -14.49 -15.11 1.29
C LEU A 189 -15.51 -14.10 1.79
N ALA A 190 -15.39 -13.63 3.03
CA ALA A 190 -16.28 -12.61 3.61
C ALA A 190 -16.28 -11.30 2.82
N GLU A 191 -15.11 -10.87 2.32
CA GLU A 191 -14.98 -9.68 1.47
C GLU A 191 -15.66 -9.84 0.10
N SER A 192 -15.75 -11.05 -0.42
CA SER A 192 -16.41 -11.36 -1.72
C SER A 192 -17.93 -11.43 -1.64
N LEU A 193 -18.50 -11.58 -0.44
CA LEU A 193 -19.93 -11.74 -0.21
C LEU A 193 -20.56 -10.41 0.25
N ASP A 194 -21.75 -10.09 -0.28
CA ASP A 194 -22.58 -9.05 0.32
C ASP A 194 -23.08 -9.49 1.72
N PRO A 195 -23.55 -8.56 2.59
CA PRO A 195 -23.94 -8.89 3.95
C PRO A 195 -24.99 -9.98 4.07
N LYS A 196 -25.98 -10.03 3.14
CA LYS A 196 -27.05 -11.03 3.15
C LYS A 196 -26.52 -12.41 2.81
N ARG A 197 -25.76 -12.52 1.71
CA ARG A 197 -25.10 -13.79 1.31
C ARG A 197 -24.10 -14.28 2.34
N ARG A 198 -23.41 -13.36 3.03
CA ARG A 198 -22.49 -13.71 4.11
C ARG A 198 -23.22 -14.39 5.26
N GLU A 199 -24.39 -13.88 5.66
CA GLU A 199 -25.21 -14.48 6.70
C GLU A 199 -25.81 -15.83 6.25
N GLU A 200 -26.33 -15.93 5.03
CA GLU A 200 -26.80 -17.20 4.45
C GLU A 200 -25.68 -18.26 4.43
N PHE A 201 -24.46 -17.85 4.10
CA PHE A 201 -23.31 -18.74 4.06
C PHE A 201 -22.89 -19.20 5.46
N ARG A 202 -22.92 -18.30 6.46
CA ARG A 202 -22.68 -18.64 7.88
C ARG A 202 -23.65 -19.71 8.36
N GLN A 203 -24.94 -19.52 8.14
CA GLN A 203 -25.97 -20.47 8.55
C GLN A 203 -25.82 -21.82 7.84
N ARG A 204 -25.58 -21.79 6.54
CA ARG A 204 -25.50 -23.02 5.71
C ARG A 204 -24.32 -23.91 6.09
N TYR A 205 -23.19 -23.32 6.45
CA TYR A 205 -21.94 -24.03 6.76
C TYR A 205 -21.60 -24.06 8.25
N ASN A 206 -22.53 -23.60 9.10
CA ASN A 206 -22.37 -23.54 10.55
C ASN A 206 -21.06 -22.84 10.97
N LEU A 207 -20.72 -21.72 10.30
CA LEU A 207 -19.55 -20.92 10.58
C LEU A 207 -19.88 -19.93 11.70
N GLY A 208 -18.96 -19.77 12.65
CA GLY A 208 -19.06 -18.80 13.75
C GLY A 208 -18.70 -17.39 13.28
N ASP A 209 -17.71 -16.80 13.95
CA ASP A 209 -17.22 -15.44 13.67
C ASP A 209 -16.20 -15.37 12.53
N GLU A 210 -15.90 -16.50 11.88
CA GLU A 210 -14.87 -16.59 10.83
C GLU A 210 -15.15 -15.69 9.61
N LEU A 211 -16.45 -15.44 9.33
CA LEU A 211 -16.85 -14.53 8.26
C LEU A 211 -17.04 -13.08 8.72
N ASN A 212 -16.78 -12.76 9.97
CA ASN A 212 -16.77 -11.37 10.41
C ASN A 212 -15.54 -10.64 9.86
N ILE A 213 -15.75 -9.42 9.37
CA ILE A 213 -14.66 -8.52 9.03
C ILE A 213 -14.46 -7.60 10.24
N PRO A 214 -13.48 -7.89 11.12
CA PRO A 214 -13.28 -7.09 12.32
C PRO A 214 -12.75 -5.70 11.95
N VAL A 215 -13.16 -4.70 12.72
CA VAL A 215 -12.47 -3.40 12.71
C VAL A 215 -11.14 -3.59 13.43
N GLU A 216 -10.05 -3.50 12.70
CA GLU A 216 -8.72 -3.73 13.24
C GLU A 216 -8.31 -2.57 14.17
N ALA A 217 -7.72 -2.95 15.32
CA ALA A 217 -7.07 -1.99 16.20
C ALA A 217 -5.87 -1.36 15.48
N SER A 218 -5.68 -0.06 15.65
CA SER A 218 -4.59 0.67 15.01
C SER A 218 -4.09 1.79 15.90
N VAL A 219 -2.81 2.08 15.79
CA VAL A 219 -2.14 3.17 16.53
C VAL A 219 -1.11 3.86 15.64
N SER A 220 -0.92 5.15 15.85
CA SER A 220 0.02 5.96 15.07
C SER A 220 1.44 5.37 15.07
N ALA A 221 1.97 4.97 16.22
CA ALA A 221 3.33 4.47 16.36
C ALA A 221 3.66 3.34 15.36
N LEU A 222 2.80 2.32 15.26
CA LEU A 222 3.03 1.20 14.32
C LEU A 222 2.92 1.65 12.86
N ASN A 223 1.93 2.51 12.56
CA ASN A 223 1.75 3.05 11.21
C ASN A 223 2.97 3.86 10.75
N TYR A 224 3.56 4.68 11.64
CA TYR A 224 4.75 5.47 11.32
C TYR A 224 6.00 4.61 11.11
N ILE A 225 6.19 3.57 11.92
CA ILE A 225 7.32 2.62 11.75
C ILE A 225 7.24 1.96 10.37
N ILE A 226 6.08 1.44 9.99
CA ILE A 226 5.91 0.75 8.71
C ILE A 226 5.93 1.73 7.54
N ALA A 227 5.39 2.94 7.71
CA ALA A 227 5.48 3.99 6.70
C ALA A 227 6.93 4.42 6.44
N GLY A 228 7.74 4.62 7.50
CA GLY A 228 9.17 4.93 7.37
C GLY A 228 9.93 3.82 6.65
N ALA A 229 9.66 2.55 6.99
CA ALA A 229 10.24 1.41 6.28
C ALA A 229 9.83 1.40 4.79
N ALA A 230 8.56 1.69 4.46
CA ALA A 230 8.08 1.74 3.08
C ALA A 230 8.77 2.87 2.28
N VAL A 231 8.89 4.06 2.86
CA VAL A 231 9.60 5.19 2.23
C VAL A 231 11.06 4.84 1.97
N TRP A 232 11.74 4.17 2.92
CA TRP A 232 13.12 3.74 2.72
C TRP A 232 13.25 2.74 1.56
N GLU A 233 12.33 1.78 1.44
CA GLU A 233 12.33 0.85 0.31
C GLU A 233 12.02 1.55 -1.03
N ILE A 234 11.13 2.56 -1.04
CA ILE A 234 10.86 3.40 -2.22
C ILE A 234 12.14 4.12 -2.65
N LEU A 235 12.88 4.71 -1.71
CA LEU A 235 14.17 5.36 -2.00
C LEU A 235 15.18 4.40 -2.63
N LYS A 236 15.29 3.18 -2.11
CA LYS A 236 16.17 2.15 -2.71
C LYS A 236 15.76 1.82 -4.15
N ILE A 237 14.44 1.75 -4.41
CA ILE A 237 13.93 1.50 -5.76
C ILE A 237 14.30 2.65 -6.70
N ILE A 238 14.11 3.90 -6.28
CA ILE A 238 14.35 5.10 -7.10
C ILE A 238 15.85 5.31 -7.34
N THR A 239 16.64 5.21 -6.28
CA THR A 239 18.04 5.67 -6.30
C THR A 239 19.06 4.55 -6.51
N SER A 240 18.63 3.31 -6.33
CA SER A 240 19.52 2.13 -6.32
C SER A 240 20.65 2.20 -5.27
N ILE A 241 20.45 2.96 -4.19
CA ILE A 241 21.43 3.11 -3.11
C ILE A 241 21.69 1.79 -2.38
N ASP A 242 20.69 0.90 -2.36
CA ASP A 242 20.80 -0.45 -1.81
C ASP A 242 19.73 -1.35 -2.45
N LYS A 243 19.82 -2.66 -2.22
CA LYS A 243 18.84 -3.64 -2.71
C LYS A 243 17.58 -3.61 -1.84
N PRO A 244 16.38 -3.49 -2.43
CA PRO A 244 15.13 -3.61 -1.69
C PRO A 244 15.01 -4.96 -0.99
N ILE A 245 14.45 -4.95 0.23
CA ILE A 245 14.19 -6.16 1.01
C ILE A 245 12.79 -6.68 0.65
N PRO A 246 12.67 -7.90 0.09
CA PRO A 246 11.38 -8.41 -0.41
C PRO A 246 10.28 -8.52 0.64
N LEU A 247 10.65 -8.88 1.88
CA LEU A 247 9.72 -8.99 2.99
C LEU A 247 10.42 -8.69 4.30
N GLN A 248 9.87 -7.75 5.06
CA GLN A 248 10.31 -7.39 6.40
C GLN A 248 9.11 -7.37 7.35
N ALA A 249 9.36 -7.77 8.59
CA ALA A 249 8.37 -7.73 9.66
C ALA A 249 8.91 -6.92 10.85
N TYR A 250 8.04 -6.13 11.45
CA TYR A 250 8.24 -5.49 12.74
C TYR A 250 7.41 -6.22 13.79
N ASN A 251 8.03 -6.61 14.89
CA ASN A 251 7.36 -7.22 16.02
C ASN A 251 7.69 -6.47 17.31
N GLY A 252 6.76 -5.62 17.75
CA GLY A 252 6.96 -4.75 18.91
C GLY A 252 6.89 -5.45 20.27
N ILE A 253 6.49 -6.73 20.31
CA ILE A 253 6.46 -7.55 21.53
C ILE A 253 7.42 -8.75 21.45
N SER A 254 8.41 -8.67 20.55
CA SER A 254 9.38 -9.73 20.37
C SER A 254 10.22 -9.97 21.62
N ARG A 255 10.26 -11.22 22.08
CA ARG A 255 11.13 -11.64 23.18
C ARG A 255 12.59 -11.86 22.73
N SER A 256 12.84 -11.92 21.42
CA SER A 256 14.18 -12.11 20.85
C SER A 256 15.03 -10.84 20.84
N GLY A 257 14.46 -9.69 21.21
CA GLY A 257 15.12 -8.38 21.11
C GLY A 257 15.26 -7.84 19.68
N ARG A 258 14.79 -8.57 18.67
CA ARG A 258 14.80 -8.13 17.27
C ARG A 258 13.46 -7.51 16.93
N LEU A 259 13.45 -6.20 16.69
CA LEU A 259 12.24 -5.45 16.36
C LEU A 259 11.92 -5.49 14.86
N MET A 260 12.95 -5.52 14.00
CA MET A 260 12.80 -5.64 12.54
C MET A 260 13.53 -6.89 12.06
N GLU A 261 12.85 -7.72 11.30
CA GLU A 261 13.39 -8.96 10.75
C GLU A 261 13.15 -9.03 9.25
N ARG A 262 14.17 -9.49 8.52
CA ARG A 262 14.04 -9.89 7.13
C ARG A 262 13.48 -11.30 7.06
N ILE A 263 12.39 -11.48 6.33
CA ILE A 263 11.79 -12.80 6.09
C ILE A 263 12.22 -13.30 4.73
N ASN A 264 12.73 -14.52 4.65
CA ASN A 264 13.11 -15.14 3.38
C ASN A 264 11.88 -15.68 2.66
N LEU A 265 11.24 -14.82 1.86
CA LEU A 265 10.11 -15.22 1.02
C LEU A 265 10.62 -15.74 -0.34
N LYS A 266 10.20 -16.96 -0.71
CA LYS A 266 10.50 -17.55 -2.03
C LYS A 266 9.34 -17.34 -2.99
N LYS A 267 9.64 -17.26 -4.29
CA LYS A 267 8.61 -17.29 -5.34
C LYS A 267 7.91 -18.64 -5.33
N ASP A 268 6.58 -18.60 -5.28
CA ASP A 268 5.76 -19.80 -5.44
C ASP A 268 5.67 -20.18 -6.94
N PRO A 269 6.17 -21.34 -7.37
CA PRO A 269 6.08 -21.77 -8.76
C PRO A 269 4.63 -21.89 -9.27
N ASN A 270 3.70 -22.17 -8.35
CA ASN A 270 2.27 -22.32 -8.64
C ASN A 270 1.47 -21.03 -8.37
N CYS A 271 2.13 -19.90 -8.11
CA CYS A 271 1.44 -18.63 -7.85
C CYS A 271 0.63 -18.20 -9.09
N PRO A 272 -0.71 -18.02 -8.98
CA PRO A 272 -1.55 -17.66 -10.12
C PRO A 272 -1.23 -16.27 -10.65
N ALA A 273 -0.89 -15.31 -9.79
CA ALA A 273 -0.48 -13.97 -10.22
C ALA A 273 0.85 -13.99 -10.99
N CYS A 274 1.85 -14.73 -10.52
CA CYS A 274 3.11 -14.89 -11.25
C CYS A 274 2.92 -15.65 -12.56
N SER A 275 1.98 -16.60 -12.64
CA SER A 275 1.65 -17.31 -13.89
C SER A 275 0.98 -16.39 -14.91
N LEU A 276 0.24 -15.37 -14.46
CA LEU A 276 -0.30 -14.31 -15.31
C LEU A 276 0.82 -13.56 -16.04
N ALA A 277 1.89 -13.19 -15.35
CA ALA A 277 3.05 -12.54 -15.98
C ALA A 277 3.70 -13.39 -17.08
N ARG A 278 3.69 -14.71 -16.92
CA ARG A 278 4.20 -15.65 -17.95
C ARG A 278 3.30 -15.70 -19.17
N ARG A 279 1.98 -15.75 -18.96
CA ARG A 279 0.98 -15.73 -20.04
C ARG A 279 0.96 -14.43 -20.83
N LEU A 280 1.12 -13.28 -20.17
CA LEU A 280 1.20 -11.97 -20.83
C LEU A 280 2.46 -11.79 -21.69
N LYS A 281 3.52 -12.56 -21.44
CA LYS A 281 4.70 -12.58 -22.33
C LYS A 281 4.42 -13.34 -23.63
N SER A 282 3.46 -14.26 -23.65
CA SER A 282 3.10 -15.09 -24.79
C SER A 282 1.88 -14.58 -25.58
N ASN A 283 1.05 -13.71 -25.00
CA ASN A 283 -0.16 -13.18 -25.64
C ASN A 283 -0.23 -11.66 -25.54
N SER A 284 -0.61 -11.00 -26.64
CA SER A 284 -0.67 -9.54 -26.76
C SER A 284 -1.88 -8.87 -26.11
N SER A 285 -2.88 -9.62 -25.62
CA SER A 285 -4.09 -9.08 -24.98
C SER A 285 -3.96 -8.99 -23.47
N LEU A 286 -4.24 -7.82 -22.91
CA LEU A 286 -4.35 -7.63 -21.46
C LEU A 286 -5.64 -8.28 -20.94
N PRO A 287 -5.62 -8.97 -19.78
CA PRO A 287 -6.83 -9.53 -19.18
C PRO A 287 -7.81 -8.41 -18.77
N SER A 288 -9.10 -8.64 -18.97
CA SER A 288 -10.14 -7.72 -18.54
C SER A 288 -10.18 -7.61 -17.00
N ARG A 289 -10.86 -6.57 -16.49
CA ARG A 289 -11.11 -6.41 -15.07
C ARG A 289 -11.81 -7.63 -14.47
N GLU A 290 -12.80 -8.16 -15.17
CA GLU A 290 -13.57 -9.34 -14.76
C GLU A 290 -12.69 -10.59 -14.68
N ASP A 291 -11.75 -10.77 -15.60
CA ASP A 291 -10.77 -11.87 -15.55
C ASP A 291 -9.89 -11.79 -14.32
N LEU A 292 -9.52 -10.58 -13.91
CA LEU A 292 -8.69 -10.35 -12.72
C LEU A 292 -9.43 -10.64 -11.42
N ILE A 293 -10.73 -10.37 -11.37
CA ILE A 293 -11.60 -10.67 -10.22
C ILE A 293 -11.84 -12.19 -10.15
N LYS A 294 -12.27 -12.83 -11.26
CA LYS A 294 -12.56 -14.27 -11.34
C LYS A 294 -11.37 -15.17 -11.01
N LEU A 295 -10.14 -14.72 -11.27
CA LEU A 295 -8.94 -15.46 -10.85
C LEU A 295 -8.79 -15.56 -9.31
N GLY A 296 -9.50 -14.72 -8.54
CA GLY A 296 -9.58 -14.79 -7.08
C GLY A 296 -10.57 -15.82 -6.57
N GLU A 297 -11.61 -16.11 -7.34
CA GLU A 297 -12.73 -17.00 -6.95
C GLU A 297 -12.45 -18.50 -7.19
N LYS A 298 -11.43 -18.83 -7.97
CA LYS A 298 -11.06 -20.24 -8.31
C LYS A 298 -10.10 -20.90 -7.32
N ARG A 299 -10.13 -20.47 -6.03
CA ARG A 299 -9.31 -21.10 -4.98
C ARG A 299 -10.15 -21.66 -3.85
#